data_4ee4b3f943eeb0b906c6e6a31cf34df4
#
_entry.id   4ee4b3f943eeb0b906c6e6a31cf34df4
#
_cell.length_a   1.000
_cell.length_b   1.000
_cell.length_c   1.000
_cell.angle_alpha   90.00
_cell.angle_beta   90.00
_cell.angle_gamma   90.00
#
_symmetry.space_group_name_H-M   'P 1'
#
loop_
_entity.id
_entity.type
_entity.pdbx_description
1 polymer ?
#
loop_
_entity_poly.entity_id
_entity_poly.type
_entity_poly.pdbx_seq_one_letter_code
_entity_poly.pdbx_strand_id
1 'polypeptide(L)'
;MKQLRSPMHYFNPNVLHATAGTTASKDDAKKHANLIGPMDAKLDREVREKLVTARVGLLLKASFFGNLATRLRLVNADEWCGTAATDGRHFYYNSRFIKMLKPKEIEFLFGHEVLHCVYDHFGRRGDRDPQIWNIANDYCVNADLVKHNVGELITTVPALYDRKYDGMSSEEVYDDLMKNAQKISLQDLIDKLIDEHLDGEGDGDGEGQDGEGKGRPKLTDAEKQAIRDEIKEAMLAAAATVDGAGNLPAGVKRLIQELTEPKMNWRELLRMQLESTIKSDYTWMRASRRGWHMDAVMPGMKLDPMIDIAIAIDASGSIGESMLKDFLSEIQGIMDSFPAYRIHVITFDTETYNPAQYDSDNLDTICDYEVSGGGGTDFTCVFDYLKENEIEPKRLVVFTDGYPFGSWGDENYADTVWILHGTTTIVPPWGQYAYYEESK
;
A
#
# COMPACT_ATOMS: atom_id res chain seq x y z
N MET A 1 38.85 -31.01 11.01
CA MET A 1 38.66 -29.89 11.93
C MET A 1 39.61 -28.77 11.56
N LYS A 2 39.14 -27.74 10.87
CA LYS A 2 39.78 -26.41 10.76
C LYS A 2 38.65 -25.42 10.60
N GLN A 3 38.41 -24.66 11.67
CA GLN A 3 37.47 -23.56 11.70
C GLN A 3 38.01 -22.41 10.84
N LEU A 4 37.24 -21.99 9.87
CA LEU A 4 37.43 -20.74 9.14
C LEU A 4 36.82 -19.61 9.97
N ARG A 5 37.67 -18.78 10.54
CA ARG A 5 37.29 -17.51 11.17
C ARG A 5 37.06 -16.48 10.09
N SER A 6 35.87 -15.86 10.05
CA SER A 6 35.58 -14.64 9.26
C SER A 6 36.39 -13.47 9.79
N PRO A 7 36.91 -12.57 8.95
CA PRO A 7 37.58 -11.35 9.43
C PRO A 7 36.54 -10.35 9.92
N MET A 8 36.68 -9.95 11.19
CA MET A 8 36.01 -8.76 11.71
C MET A 8 36.57 -7.53 11.00
N HIS A 9 35.74 -6.82 10.27
CA HIS A 9 36.05 -5.48 9.82
C HIS A 9 35.94 -4.52 11.02
N TYR A 10 37.05 -3.96 11.40
CA TYR A 10 37.13 -2.85 12.35
C TYR A 10 36.44 -1.61 11.75
N PHE A 11 35.35 -1.19 12.35
CA PHE A 11 34.64 0.03 12.02
C PHE A 11 35.34 1.22 12.68
N ASN A 12 35.74 2.20 11.88
CA ASN A 12 36.36 3.45 12.35
C ASN A 12 35.25 4.42 12.79
N PRO A 13 35.14 4.80 14.06
CA PRO A 13 34.07 5.67 14.58
C PRO A 13 34.11 7.12 14.03
N ASN A 14 35.15 7.48 13.29
CA ASN A 14 35.32 8.83 12.74
C ASN A 14 34.70 9.05 11.34
N VAL A 15 34.02 8.05 10.75
CA VAL A 15 33.41 8.19 9.42
C VAL A 15 32.00 8.79 9.46
N LEU A 16 31.40 8.95 10.64
CA LEU A 16 30.09 9.61 10.81
C LEU A 16 30.12 11.14 10.73
N HIS A 17 31.31 11.74 10.47
CA HIS A 17 31.49 13.20 10.45
C HIS A 17 31.72 13.82 9.06
N ALA A 18 31.54 13.11 7.99
CA ALA A 18 31.79 13.66 6.67
C ALA A 18 30.49 13.89 5.89
N THR A 19 29.79 14.97 6.17
CA THR A 19 29.03 15.91 5.34
C THR A 19 27.90 16.63 6.09
N ALA A 20 28.01 16.78 7.41
CA ALA A 20 27.21 17.79 8.11
C ALA A 20 27.97 19.12 8.03
N GLY A 21 27.64 19.95 7.08
CA GLY A 21 27.97 21.36 7.16
C GLY A 21 27.26 21.97 8.35
N THR A 22 28.05 22.54 9.27
CA THR A 22 27.70 23.24 10.49
C THR A 22 27.46 22.39 11.73
N THR A 23 28.44 22.47 12.64
CA THR A 23 28.37 22.00 14.03
C THR A 23 27.33 22.81 14.81
N ALA A 24 26.08 22.31 14.87
CA ALA A 24 25.15 22.78 15.90
C ALA A 24 25.62 22.29 17.28
N SER A 25 25.73 23.19 18.23
CA SER A 25 26.19 22.87 19.59
C SER A 25 25.12 22.16 20.40
N LYS A 26 25.51 21.42 21.46
CA LYS A 26 24.57 20.77 22.41
C LYS A 26 23.53 21.73 23.04
N ASP A 27 23.74 23.05 22.91
CA ASP A 27 22.80 24.07 23.38
C ASP A 27 21.63 24.31 22.45
N ASP A 28 21.69 23.85 21.19
CA ASP A 28 20.63 24.09 20.19
C ASP A 28 19.45 23.12 20.34
N ALA A 29 19.68 21.90 20.77
CA ALA A 29 18.64 20.91 21.02
C ALA A 29 17.70 21.27 22.21
N LYS A 30 18.24 21.94 23.23
CA LYS A 30 17.43 22.46 24.33
C LYS A 30 16.59 23.69 23.96
N LYS A 31 16.83 24.30 22.81
CA LYS A 31 16.11 25.51 22.38
C LYS A 31 14.66 25.23 21.99
N HIS A 32 14.31 24.06 21.50
CA HIS A 32 12.93 23.77 21.09
C HIS A 32 11.96 23.68 22.27
N ALA A 33 12.37 23.04 23.37
CA ALA A 33 11.56 23.04 24.60
C ALA A 33 11.34 24.44 25.19
N ASN A 34 12.25 25.37 24.93
CA ASN A 34 12.13 26.77 25.37
C ASN A 34 11.24 27.63 24.46
N LEU A 35 10.75 27.09 23.34
CA LEU A 35 9.86 27.82 22.40
C LEU A 35 8.40 27.73 22.82
N ILE A 36 8.03 26.74 23.63
CA ILE A 36 6.67 26.58 24.16
C ILE A 36 6.34 27.70 25.12
N GLY A 37 5.17 28.31 24.93
CA GLY A 37 4.71 29.39 25.78
C GLY A 37 3.47 30.07 25.24
N PRO A 38 2.92 31.07 25.93
CA PRO A 38 1.66 31.72 25.51
C PRO A 38 1.78 32.30 24.10
N MET A 39 0.65 32.26 23.36
CA MET A 39 0.57 32.80 22.03
C MET A 39 0.77 34.32 22.01
N ASP A 40 1.63 34.82 21.13
CA ASP A 40 1.75 36.24 20.78
C ASP A 40 0.99 36.52 19.49
N ALA A 41 -0.14 37.18 19.59
CA ALA A 41 -1.03 37.48 18.46
C ALA A 41 -0.37 38.32 17.33
N LYS A 42 0.63 39.16 17.66
CA LYS A 42 1.35 39.96 16.67
C LYS A 42 2.31 39.08 15.91
N LEU A 43 3.07 38.21 16.61
CA LEU A 43 3.98 37.26 16.03
C LEU A 43 3.21 36.23 15.17
N ASP A 44 2.10 35.71 15.69
CA ASP A 44 1.28 34.75 14.96
C ASP A 44 0.80 35.29 13.61
N ARG A 45 0.35 36.54 13.56
CA ARG A 45 -0.07 37.19 12.30
C ARG A 45 1.09 37.28 11.29
N GLU A 46 2.27 37.73 11.72
CA GLU A 46 3.48 37.81 10.88
C GLU A 46 3.84 36.41 10.31
N VAL A 47 3.80 35.39 11.16
CA VAL A 47 4.16 34.03 10.81
C VAL A 47 3.13 33.39 9.88
N ARG A 48 1.84 33.65 10.07
CA ARG A 48 0.77 33.18 9.15
C ARG A 48 0.99 33.69 7.73
N GLU A 49 1.41 34.94 7.56
CA GLU A 49 1.73 35.50 6.23
C GLU A 49 2.89 34.73 5.57
N LYS A 50 3.94 34.37 6.33
CA LYS A 50 5.04 33.55 5.84
C LYS A 50 4.59 32.14 5.43
N LEU A 51 3.76 31.50 6.27
CA LEU A 51 3.20 30.18 5.98
C LEU A 51 2.35 30.17 4.71
N VAL A 52 1.46 31.17 4.54
CA VAL A 52 0.66 31.32 3.32
C VAL A 52 1.56 31.53 2.09
N THR A 53 2.59 32.38 2.21
CA THR A 53 3.54 32.62 1.11
C THR A 53 4.29 31.35 0.72
N ALA A 54 4.74 30.56 1.67
CA ALA A 54 5.42 29.28 1.42
C ALA A 54 4.49 28.27 0.71
N ARG A 55 3.21 28.19 1.08
CA ARG A 55 2.23 27.35 0.35
C ARG A 55 2.06 27.77 -1.11
N VAL A 56 1.99 29.07 -1.38
CA VAL A 56 1.94 29.57 -2.76
C VAL A 56 3.22 29.22 -3.50
N GLY A 57 4.38 29.33 -2.84
CA GLY A 57 5.66 28.88 -3.40
C GLY A 57 5.66 27.41 -3.79
N LEU A 58 5.13 26.53 -2.93
CA LEU A 58 4.97 25.11 -3.21
C LEU A 58 4.00 24.85 -4.36
N LEU A 59 2.84 25.52 -4.40
CA LEU A 59 1.88 25.38 -5.51
C LEU A 59 2.51 25.65 -6.87
N LEU A 60 3.40 26.65 -6.95
CA LEU A 60 4.04 27.05 -8.20
C LEU A 60 5.20 26.13 -8.61
N LYS A 61 5.92 25.54 -7.66
CA LYS A 61 7.16 24.79 -7.93
C LYS A 61 6.99 23.27 -7.80
N ALA A 62 6.16 22.83 -6.86
CA ALA A 62 5.89 21.46 -6.51
C ALA A 62 4.39 21.28 -6.28
N SER A 63 3.59 21.37 -7.35
CA SER A 63 2.13 21.48 -7.32
C SER A 63 1.46 20.35 -6.53
N PHE A 64 1.97 19.13 -6.59
CA PHE A 64 1.48 18.01 -5.78
C PHE A 64 1.53 18.35 -4.28
N PHE A 65 2.70 18.73 -3.79
CA PHE A 65 2.88 19.10 -2.38
C PHE A 65 2.10 20.36 -2.01
N GLY A 66 2.08 21.33 -2.89
CA GLY A 66 1.34 22.58 -2.70
C GLY A 66 -0.18 22.35 -2.56
N ASN A 67 -0.75 21.50 -3.42
CA ASN A 67 -2.17 21.13 -3.35
C ASN A 67 -2.52 20.45 -2.02
N LEU A 68 -1.70 19.51 -1.56
CA LEU A 68 -1.90 18.84 -0.27
C LEU A 68 -1.68 19.80 0.90
N ALA A 69 -0.62 20.60 0.88
CA ALA A 69 -0.34 21.58 1.92
C ALA A 69 -1.45 22.63 2.08
N THR A 70 -2.16 23.01 1.01
CA THR A 70 -3.28 23.98 1.10
C THR A 70 -4.51 23.41 1.78
N ARG A 71 -4.67 22.10 1.84
CA ARG A 71 -5.79 21.44 2.55
C ARG A 71 -5.61 21.45 4.06
N LEU A 72 -4.37 21.49 4.56
CA LEU A 72 -4.09 21.52 5.98
C LEU A 72 -4.48 22.90 6.58
N ARG A 73 -5.34 22.92 7.58
CA ARG A 73 -5.71 24.16 8.29
C ARG A 73 -4.57 24.60 9.20
N LEU A 74 -4.19 25.87 9.13
CA LEU A 74 -3.14 26.44 9.99
C LEU A 74 -3.67 26.66 11.40
N VAL A 75 -3.08 26.03 12.41
CA VAL A 75 -3.43 26.15 13.81
C VAL A 75 -2.19 26.52 14.62
N ASN A 76 -2.27 27.61 15.38
CA ASN A 76 -1.21 27.98 16.30
C ASN A 76 -1.15 26.97 17.46
N ALA A 77 0.04 26.50 17.76
CA ALA A 77 0.34 25.49 18.79
C ALA A 77 1.43 25.94 19.75
N ASP A 78 1.65 27.24 19.92
CA ASP A 78 2.69 27.82 20.78
C ASP A 78 2.67 27.28 22.21
N GLU A 79 1.49 26.88 22.71
CA GLU A 79 1.31 26.46 24.10
C GLU A 79 1.74 25.00 24.36
N TRP A 80 1.86 24.16 23.32
CA TRP A 80 2.14 22.73 23.50
C TRP A 80 3.12 22.12 22.49
N CYS A 81 3.31 22.72 21.31
CA CYS A 81 4.21 22.26 20.29
C CYS A 81 5.45 23.16 20.21
N GLY A 82 6.65 22.57 20.21
CA GLY A 82 7.91 23.31 20.11
C GLY A 82 8.32 23.63 18.68
N THR A 83 7.81 22.90 17.70
CA THR A 83 8.18 22.94 16.29
C THR A 83 6.94 23.02 15.36
N ALA A 84 6.64 21.95 14.68
CA ALA A 84 5.41 21.76 13.91
C ALA A 84 4.87 20.34 14.11
N ALA A 85 3.62 20.10 13.70
CA ALA A 85 3.00 18.79 13.74
C ALA A 85 1.81 18.75 12.78
N THR A 86 1.36 17.56 12.39
CA THR A 86 0.12 17.38 11.64
C THR A 86 -0.70 16.21 12.15
N ASP A 87 -2.01 16.32 12.00
CA ASP A 87 -2.98 15.24 12.19
C ASP A 87 -3.62 14.79 10.85
N GLY A 88 -3.11 15.32 9.73
CA GLY A 88 -3.65 15.09 8.41
C GLY A 88 -4.72 16.09 7.95
N ARG A 89 -5.32 16.86 8.86
CA ARG A 89 -6.27 17.95 8.59
C ARG A 89 -5.74 19.33 8.97
N HIS A 90 -4.89 19.37 10.00
CA HIS A 90 -4.32 20.60 10.54
C HIS A 90 -2.80 20.58 10.40
N PHE A 91 -2.26 21.76 10.20
CA PHE A 91 -0.84 22.05 10.33
C PHE A 91 -0.68 22.88 11.61
N TYR A 92 -0.26 22.21 12.68
CA TYR A 92 0.07 22.83 13.94
C TYR A 92 1.46 23.42 13.86
N TYR A 93 1.65 24.64 14.34
CA TYR A 93 2.94 25.31 14.28
C TYR A 93 3.24 26.14 15.52
N ASN A 94 4.51 26.21 15.86
CA ASN A 94 5.02 27.14 16.84
C ASN A 94 5.49 28.42 16.14
N SER A 95 4.92 29.59 16.55
CA SER A 95 5.22 30.88 15.90
C SER A 95 6.69 31.27 16.02
N ARG A 96 7.34 30.96 17.16
CA ARG A 96 8.74 31.28 17.40
C ARG A 96 9.66 30.42 16.55
N PHE A 97 9.31 29.14 16.38
CA PHE A 97 10.01 28.22 15.48
C PHE A 97 9.94 28.67 14.04
N ILE A 98 8.73 28.90 13.51
CA ILE A 98 8.54 29.33 12.11
C ILE A 98 9.23 30.67 11.84
N LYS A 99 9.27 31.56 12.82
CA LYS A 99 9.98 32.85 12.67
C LYS A 99 11.46 32.68 12.36
N MET A 100 12.11 31.64 12.89
CA MET A 100 13.54 31.38 12.70
C MET A 100 13.83 30.83 11.30
N LEU A 101 12.88 30.16 10.68
CA LEU A 101 13.06 29.47 9.40
C LEU A 101 13.11 30.47 8.22
N LYS A 102 13.88 30.11 7.22
CA LYS A 102 13.91 30.78 5.92
C LYS A 102 12.68 30.38 5.07
N PRO A 103 12.24 31.20 4.10
CA PRO A 103 11.08 30.88 3.29
C PRO A 103 11.10 29.50 2.64
N LYS A 104 12.25 29.06 2.12
CA LYS A 104 12.37 27.74 1.48
C LYS A 104 12.47 26.58 2.48
N GLU A 105 12.94 26.85 3.70
CA GLU A 105 12.90 25.87 4.80
C GLU A 105 11.45 25.67 5.26
N ILE A 106 10.60 26.70 5.18
CA ILE A 106 9.16 26.56 5.44
C ILE A 106 8.46 25.77 4.33
N GLU A 107 8.83 25.96 3.05
CA GLU A 107 8.39 25.12 1.94
C GLU A 107 8.74 23.65 2.20
N PHE A 108 9.97 23.38 2.65
CA PHE A 108 10.43 22.04 3.02
C PHE A 108 9.62 21.45 4.17
N LEU A 109 9.39 22.22 5.24
CA LEU A 109 8.60 21.79 6.40
C LEU A 109 7.18 21.39 6.00
N PHE A 110 6.50 22.15 5.13
CA PHE A 110 5.20 21.74 4.60
C PHE A 110 5.27 20.44 3.80
N GLY A 111 6.29 20.26 2.97
CA GLY A 111 6.52 19.02 2.24
C GLY A 111 6.72 17.84 3.18
N HIS A 112 7.43 18.05 4.28
CA HIS A 112 7.69 17.07 5.33
C HIS A 112 6.39 16.57 5.97
N GLU A 113 5.57 17.47 6.49
CA GLU A 113 4.28 17.12 7.11
C GLU A 113 3.33 16.44 6.10
N VAL A 114 3.32 16.91 4.86
CA VAL A 114 2.54 16.29 3.78
C VAL A 114 2.98 14.85 3.53
N LEU A 115 4.29 14.56 3.48
CA LEU A 115 4.76 13.19 3.26
C LEU A 115 4.46 12.26 4.43
N HIS A 116 4.48 12.75 5.68
CA HIS A 116 4.04 11.95 6.82
C HIS A 116 2.59 11.49 6.66
N CYS A 117 1.71 12.37 6.17
CA CYS A 117 0.32 12.04 5.87
C CYS A 117 0.20 11.06 4.68
N VAL A 118 0.90 11.33 3.57
CA VAL A 118 0.84 10.52 2.34
C VAL A 118 1.34 9.11 2.56
N TYR A 119 2.43 8.94 3.33
CA TYR A 119 3.00 7.64 3.64
C TYR A 119 2.28 6.90 4.77
N ASP A 120 1.23 7.49 5.35
CA ASP A 120 0.47 6.94 6.49
C ASP A 120 1.38 6.46 7.63
N HIS A 121 2.36 7.28 8.01
CA HIS A 121 3.31 6.91 9.05
C HIS A 121 2.65 6.64 10.39
N PHE A 122 1.50 7.28 10.66
CA PHE A 122 0.71 7.07 11.88
C PHE A 122 0.04 5.68 11.91
N GLY A 123 -0.40 5.17 10.75
CA GLY A 123 -1.07 3.87 10.66
C GLY A 123 -0.14 2.70 10.45
N ARG A 124 1.03 2.93 9.85
CA ARG A 124 2.00 1.88 9.51
C ARG A 124 2.95 1.49 10.65
N ARG A 125 2.88 2.16 11.80
CA ARG A 125 3.77 1.88 12.93
C ARG A 125 3.66 0.42 13.40
N GLY A 126 2.45 -0.10 13.59
CA GLY A 126 2.24 -1.41 14.20
C GLY A 126 2.87 -1.49 15.61
N ASP A 127 3.54 -2.60 15.92
CA ASP A 127 4.20 -2.84 17.22
C ASP A 127 5.63 -2.25 17.31
N ARG A 128 6.04 -1.39 16.37
CA ARG A 128 7.38 -0.77 16.36
C ARG A 128 7.51 0.25 17.47
N ASP A 129 8.76 0.39 17.98
CA ASP A 129 9.08 1.43 18.96
C ASP A 129 8.76 2.82 18.37
N PRO A 130 7.94 3.64 19.05
CA PRO A 130 7.46 4.91 18.51
C PRO A 130 8.60 5.90 18.20
N GLN A 131 9.61 5.97 19.06
CA GLN A 131 10.71 6.95 18.92
C GLN A 131 11.61 6.57 17.73
N ILE A 132 11.97 5.30 17.61
CA ILE A 132 12.81 4.81 16.51
C ILE A 132 12.03 4.88 15.18
N TRP A 133 10.71 4.60 15.23
CA TRP A 133 9.83 4.72 14.07
C TRP A 133 9.76 6.15 13.55
N ASN A 134 9.62 7.14 14.44
CA ASN A 134 9.60 8.55 14.07
C ASN A 134 10.93 8.99 13.44
N ILE A 135 12.05 8.59 14.03
CA ILE A 135 13.38 8.85 13.46
C ILE A 135 13.54 8.23 12.07
N ALA A 136 13.06 7.00 11.87
CA ALA A 136 13.11 6.33 10.57
C ALA A 136 12.27 7.05 9.51
N ASN A 137 11.07 7.49 9.90
CA ASN A 137 10.18 8.26 9.03
C ASN A 137 10.81 9.58 8.59
N ASP A 138 11.43 10.33 9.52
CA ASP A 138 12.10 11.59 9.23
C ASP A 138 13.25 11.43 8.24
N TYR A 139 14.07 10.40 8.40
CA TYR A 139 15.13 10.10 7.43
C TYR A 139 14.56 9.84 6.05
N CYS A 140 13.49 9.04 5.94
CA CYS A 140 12.85 8.70 4.68
C CYS A 140 12.23 9.93 4.01
N VAL A 141 11.44 10.70 4.75
CA VAL A 141 10.76 11.92 4.26
C VAL A 141 11.77 12.96 3.81
N ASN A 142 12.78 13.24 4.63
CA ASN A 142 13.80 14.24 4.32
C ASN A 142 14.64 13.84 3.10
N ALA A 143 14.98 12.57 2.95
CA ALA A 143 15.70 12.06 1.78
C ALA A 143 14.88 12.27 0.50
N ASP A 144 13.59 11.97 0.51
CA ASP A 144 12.70 12.15 -0.63
C ASP A 144 12.54 13.63 -1.01
N LEU A 145 12.35 14.52 -0.04
CA LEU A 145 12.23 15.96 -0.29
C LEU A 145 13.50 16.56 -0.89
N VAL A 146 14.67 16.20 -0.35
CA VAL A 146 15.97 16.64 -0.87
C VAL A 146 16.17 16.15 -2.30
N LYS A 147 15.92 14.88 -2.57
CA LYS A 147 16.05 14.27 -3.90
C LYS A 147 15.15 14.93 -4.95
N HIS A 148 13.94 15.37 -4.57
CA HIS A 148 12.95 15.96 -5.47
C HIS A 148 12.96 17.50 -5.45
N ASN A 149 13.90 18.13 -4.73
CA ASN A 149 14.06 19.58 -4.61
C ASN A 149 12.78 20.29 -4.12
N VAL A 150 12.10 19.72 -3.14
CA VAL A 150 10.92 20.31 -2.50
C VAL A 150 11.37 21.21 -1.35
N GLY A 151 11.37 22.51 -1.57
CA GLY A 151 11.96 23.48 -0.63
C GLY A 151 13.48 23.36 -0.54
N GLU A 152 14.04 23.71 0.61
CA GLU A 152 15.46 23.51 0.97
C GLU A 152 15.52 22.84 2.34
N LEU A 153 16.40 21.84 2.50
CA LEU A 153 16.60 21.17 3.77
C LEU A 153 16.82 22.19 4.90
N ILE A 154 16.13 21.99 6.01
CA ILE A 154 16.24 22.88 7.16
C ILE A 154 17.67 22.81 7.71
N THR A 155 18.32 23.96 7.77
CA THR A 155 19.67 24.15 8.30
C THR A 155 19.70 25.06 9.52
N THR A 156 18.61 25.79 9.73
CA THR A 156 18.43 26.68 10.89
C THR A 156 18.38 25.93 12.20
N VAL A 157 17.88 24.70 12.17
CA VAL A 157 17.90 23.72 13.26
C VAL A 157 18.46 22.39 12.75
N PRO A 158 18.98 21.52 13.65
CA PRO A 158 19.40 20.18 13.24
C PRO A 158 18.23 19.41 12.62
N ALA A 159 18.46 18.76 11.47
CA ALA A 159 17.51 17.89 10.80
C ALA A 159 18.12 16.52 10.53
N LEU A 160 17.30 15.47 10.54
CA LEU A 160 17.72 14.11 10.23
C LEU A 160 17.85 13.94 8.73
N TYR A 161 19.06 13.81 8.22
CA TYR A 161 19.33 13.48 6.81
C TYR A 161 20.63 12.71 6.68
N ASP A 162 20.57 11.58 5.99
CA ASP A 162 21.74 10.80 5.62
C ASP A 162 21.46 10.12 4.24
N ARG A 163 22.38 10.33 3.30
CA ARG A 163 22.30 9.73 1.96
C ARG A 163 22.24 8.20 1.95
N LYS A 164 22.67 7.57 3.04
CA LYS A 164 22.59 6.13 3.24
C LYS A 164 21.15 5.64 3.09
N TYR A 165 20.18 6.47 3.46
CA TYR A 165 18.75 6.13 3.47
C TYR A 165 18.00 6.58 2.21
N ASP A 166 18.70 7.12 1.19
CA ASP A 166 18.09 7.54 -0.05
C ASP A 166 17.38 6.37 -0.77
N GLY A 167 16.07 6.46 -0.89
CA GLY A 167 15.22 5.48 -1.58
C GLY A 167 14.84 4.25 -0.74
N MET A 168 15.20 4.21 0.54
CA MET A 168 14.73 3.20 1.48
C MET A 168 13.33 3.53 2.01
N SER A 169 12.56 2.49 2.34
CA SER A 169 11.30 2.64 3.06
C SER A 169 11.53 2.90 4.55
N SER A 170 10.51 3.43 5.23
CA SER A 170 10.59 3.66 6.68
C SER A 170 10.87 2.38 7.47
N GLU A 171 10.35 1.24 7.00
CA GLU A 171 10.59 -0.07 7.60
C GLU A 171 12.06 -0.50 7.48
N GLU A 172 12.66 -0.33 6.30
CA GLU A 172 14.07 -0.66 6.06
C GLU A 172 14.99 0.22 6.89
N VAL A 173 14.68 1.52 7.00
CA VAL A 173 15.43 2.46 7.85
C VAL A 173 15.28 2.09 9.33
N TYR A 174 14.06 1.74 9.77
CA TYR A 174 13.80 1.28 11.13
C TYR A 174 14.64 0.05 11.48
N ASP A 175 14.64 -0.96 10.59
CA ASP A 175 15.39 -2.20 10.79
C ASP A 175 16.90 -1.95 10.84
N ASP A 176 17.43 -1.02 10.05
CA ASP A 176 18.83 -0.63 10.09
C ASP A 176 19.17 0.10 11.41
N LEU A 177 18.30 1.03 11.86
CA LEU A 177 18.46 1.72 13.13
C LEU A 177 18.43 0.73 14.31
N MET A 178 17.51 -0.23 14.31
CA MET A 178 17.43 -1.27 15.34
C MET A 178 18.68 -2.14 15.40
N LYS A 179 19.22 -2.57 14.25
CA LYS A 179 20.49 -3.33 14.18
C LYS A 179 21.67 -2.55 14.75
N ASN A 180 21.62 -1.23 14.64
CA ASN A 180 22.70 -0.34 15.08
C ASN A 180 22.41 0.37 16.42
N ALA A 181 21.26 0.12 17.06
CA ALA A 181 20.77 0.82 18.26
C ALA A 181 21.76 0.82 19.44
N GLN A 182 22.62 -0.20 19.56
CA GLN A 182 23.66 -0.25 20.60
C GLN A 182 24.83 0.73 20.35
N LYS A 183 24.95 1.32 19.15
CA LYS A 183 26.07 2.17 18.73
C LYS A 183 25.66 3.63 18.54
N ILE A 184 24.38 3.93 18.51
CA ILE A 184 23.83 5.26 18.22
C ILE A 184 23.21 5.82 19.50
N SER A 185 23.53 7.06 19.83
CA SER A 185 22.81 7.77 20.88
C SER A 185 21.41 8.12 20.38
N LEU A 186 20.41 7.38 20.85
CA LEU A 186 19.00 7.61 20.49
C LEU A 186 18.58 9.04 20.86
N GLN A 187 19.05 9.56 21.98
CA GLN A 187 18.76 10.92 22.42
C GLN A 187 19.28 11.98 21.44
N ASP A 188 20.48 11.78 20.89
CA ASP A 188 21.05 12.71 19.90
C ASP A 188 20.25 12.71 18.57
N LEU A 189 19.53 11.64 18.27
CA LEU A 189 18.64 11.57 17.10
C LEU A 189 17.27 12.19 17.38
N ILE A 190 16.71 11.94 18.56
CA ILE A 190 15.44 12.56 19.00
C ILE A 190 15.57 14.09 19.01
N ASP A 191 16.69 14.61 19.46
CA ASP A 191 16.96 16.05 19.51
C ASP A 191 17.07 16.69 18.10
N LYS A 192 17.10 15.90 17.02
CA LYS A 192 17.16 16.35 15.63
C LYS A 192 15.85 16.20 14.88
N LEU A 193 14.78 15.71 15.51
CA LEU A 193 13.46 15.70 14.92
C LEU A 193 12.99 17.13 14.70
N ILE A 194 12.46 17.40 13.51
CA ILE A 194 12.00 18.75 13.10
C ILE A 194 10.50 18.96 13.30
N ASP A 195 9.80 17.92 13.68
CA ASP A 195 8.38 17.91 13.98
C ASP A 195 8.06 17.16 15.28
N GLU A 196 6.82 17.28 15.74
CA GLU A 196 6.26 16.51 16.83
C GLU A 196 5.21 15.55 16.31
N HIS A 197 5.54 14.25 16.33
CA HIS A 197 4.59 13.22 15.88
C HIS A 197 3.41 13.09 16.85
N LEU A 198 2.18 13.11 16.30
CA LEU A 198 0.95 12.97 17.07
C LEU A 198 0.55 11.51 17.23
N ASP A 199 1.33 10.73 17.95
CA ASP A 199 1.14 9.28 18.15
C ASP A 199 0.01 8.92 19.12
N GLY A 200 -1.13 9.54 19.06
CA GLY A 200 -2.38 9.07 19.67
C GLY A 200 -2.46 8.87 21.20
N GLU A 201 -1.35 8.87 21.91
CA GLU A 201 -1.27 8.72 23.36
C GLU A 201 -0.93 10.04 24.06
N GLY A 202 -1.69 11.09 23.77
CA GLY A 202 -1.55 12.36 24.46
C GLY A 202 -2.38 12.41 25.75
N ASP A 203 -1.77 12.81 26.86
CA ASP A 203 -2.42 13.05 28.17
C ASP A 203 -3.25 14.36 28.22
N GLY A 204 -3.82 14.80 27.13
CA GLY A 204 -4.60 16.03 27.04
C GLY A 204 -6.09 15.81 27.17
N ASP A 205 -6.74 16.30 28.23
CA ASP A 205 -8.20 16.45 28.37
C ASP A 205 -8.72 17.60 27.47
N GLY A 206 -8.55 17.47 26.15
CA GLY A 206 -9.00 18.48 25.18
C GLY A 206 -10.24 18.02 24.44
N GLU A 207 -11.44 18.21 24.99
CA GLU A 207 -12.68 18.22 24.22
C GLU A 207 -12.70 19.46 23.33
N GLY A 208 -12.40 19.32 22.04
CA GLY A 208 -12.53 20.41 21.07
C GLY A 208 -12.86 19.87 19.69
N GLN A 209 -14.13 19.87 19.34
CA GLN A 209 -14.66 19.47 18.04
C GLN A 209 -14.22 20.37 16.87
N ASP A 210 -13.60 21.53 17.13
CA ASP A 210 -13.25 22.56 16.14
C ASP A 210 -11.81 23.08 16.19
N GLY A 211 -10.85 22.34 16.74
CA GLY A 211 -9.42 22.71 16.65
C GLY A 211 -8.97 23.88 17.54
N GLU A 212 -9.82 24.41 18.41
CA GLU A 212 -9.51 25.49 19.37
C GLU A 212 -9.16 24.99 20.78
N GLY A 213 -8.89 23.69 20.94
CA GLY A 213 -8.50 23.08 22.21
C GLY A 213 -7.06 23.46 22.61
N LYS A 214 -6.87 23.82 23.89
CA LYS A 214 -5.57 24.18 24.49
C LYS A 214 -4.68 22.96 24.76
N GLY A 215 -4.61 22.00 23.86
CA GLY A 215 -3.82 20.78 24.06
C GLY A 215 -3.65 19.96 22.80
N ARG A 216 -2.83 18.92 22.92
CA ARG A 216 -2.54 17.96 21.85
C ARG A 216 -3.84 17.22 21.46
N PRO A 217 -4.23 17.17 20.17
CA PRO A 217 -5.48 16.54 19.75
C PRO A 217 -5.44 15.02 19.99
N LYS A 218 -6.56 14.46 20.45
CA LYS A 218 -6.78 13.01 20.54
C LYS A 218 -7.75 12.63 19.43
N LEU A 219 -7.33 11.72 18.57
CA LEU A 219 -8.15 11.21 17.48
C LEU A 219 -8.64 9.81 17.82
N THR A 220 -9.92 9.56 17.61
CA THR A 220 -10.49 8.22 17.66
C THR A 220 -10.07 7.40 16.44
N ASP A 221 -10.15 6.07 16.51
CA ASP A 221 -9.76 5.21 15.38
C ASP A 221 -10.67 5.45 14.15
N ALA A 222 -11.95 5.79 14.36
CA ALA A 222 -12.85 6.17 13.29
C ALA A 222 -12.41 7.49 12.60
N GLU A 223 -11.99 8.48 13.38
CA GLU A 223 -11.45 9.75 12.84
C GLU A 223 -10.15 9.55 12.10
N LYS A 224 -9.26 8.72 12.63
CA LYS A 224 -8.00 8.34 11.93
C LYS A 224 -8.28 7.68 10.58
N GLN A 225 -9.28 6.78 10.52
CA GLN A 225 -9.66 6.14 9.25
C GLN A 225 -10.26 7.16 8.28
N ALA A 226 -11.16 8.03 8.73
CA ALA A 226 -11.73 9.09 7.89
C ALA A 226 -10.64 10.02 7.32
N ILE A 227 -9.67 10.41 8.15
CA ILE A 227 -8.52 11.23 7.71
C ILE A 227 -7.71 10.51 6.64
N ARG A 228 -7.43 9.21 6.80
CA ARG A 228 -6.71 8.42 5.79
C ARG A 228 -7.44 8.42 4.44
N ASP A 229 -8.75 8.24 4.46
CA ASP A 229 -9.55 8.21 3.24
C ASP A 229 -9.57 9.60 2.57
N GLU A 230 -9.69 10.68 3.34
CA GLU A 230 -9.55 12.06 2.86
C GLU A 230 -8.16 12.34 2.23
N ILE A 231 -7.09 11.83 2.85
CA ILE A 231 -5.72 11.98 2.32
C ILE A 231 -5.56 11.21 1.02
N LYS A 232 -6.08 9.98 0.90
CA LYS A 232 -6.04 9.20 -0.35
C LYS A 232 -6.76 9.93 -1.48
N GLU A 233 -7.97 10.45 -1.24
CA GLU A 233 -8.71 11.24 -2.21
C GLU A 233 -7.94 12.51 -2.61
N ALA A 234 -7.40 13.21 -1.62
CA ALA A 234 -6.59 14.40 -1.83
C ALA A 234 -5.34 14.13 -2.67
N MET A 235 -4.67 13.00 -2.42
CA MET A 235 -3.48 12.57 -3.15
C MET A 235 -3.80 12.27 -4.61
N LEU A 236 -4.90 11.55 -4.90
CA LEU A 236 -5.34 11.28 -6.26
C LEU A 236 -5.70 12.56 -7.01
N ALA A 237 -6.43 13.47 -6.36
CA ALA A 237 -6.76 14.77 -6.95
C ALA A 237 -5.52 15.62 -7.22
N ALA A 238 -4.55 15.65 -6.30
CA ALA A 238 -3.29 16.35 -6.49
C ALA A 238 -2.45 15.74 -7.61
N ALA A 239 -2.39 14.42 -7.70
CA ALA A 239 -1.67 13.71 -8.77
C ALA A 239 -2.23 14.01 -10.16
N ALA A 240 -3.56 14.15 -10.29
CA ALA A 240 -4.22 14.48 -11.56
C ALA A 240 -3.87 15.89 -12.06
N THR A 241 -3.38 16.80 -11.20
CA THR A 241 -2.99 18.17 -11.57
C THR A 241 -1.53 18.29 -11.98
N VAL A 242 -0.74 17.23 -11.85
CA VAL A 242 0.70 17.24 -12.18
C VAL A 242 0.89 16.81 -13.62
N ASP A 243 1.33 17.74 -14.48
CA ASP A 243 1.76 17.44 -15.85
C ASP A 243 3.05 16.59 -15.83
N GLY A 244 2.85 15.27 -15.92
CA GLY A 244 3.93 14.29 -15.96
C GLY A 244 4.44 13.85 -14.58
N ALA A 245 4.29 12.55 -14.29
CA ALA A 245 4.75 11.88 -13.06
C ALA A 245 6.28 11.98 -12.79
N GLY A 246 7.02 12.80 -13.54
CA GLY A 246 8.49 12.88 -13.50
C GLY A 246 9.07 13.34 -12.16
N ASN A 247 8.36 14.19 -11.43
CA ASN A 247 8.92 14.92 -10.28
C ASN A 247 8.34 14.48 -8.92
N LEU A 248 7.66 13.33 -8.85
CA LEU A 248 7.14 12.78 -7.58
C LEU A 248 8.11 11.75 -6.99
N PRO A 249 8.22 11.65 -5.65
CA PRO A 249 8.95 10.58 -4.98
C PRO A 249 8.49 9.19 -5.45
N ALA A 250 9.41 8.23 -5.54
CA ALA A 250 9.10 6.89 -6.00
C ALA A 250 8.03 6.21 -5.13
N GLY A 251 8.09 6.40 -3.80
CA GLY A 251 7.09 5.92 -2.87
C GLY A 251 5.69 6.50 -3.15
N VAL A 252 5.62 7.81 -3.43
CA VAL A 252 4.34 8.47 -3.79
C VAL A 252 3.79 7.94 -5.11
N LYS A 253 4.64 7.76 -6.14
CA LYS A 253 4.23 7.16 -7.42
C LYS A 253 3.65 5.77 -7.24
N ARG A 254 4.33 4.93 -6.45
CA ARG A 254 3.87 3.58 -6.14
C ARG A 254 2.50 3.60 -5.44
N LEU A 255 2.32 4.44 -4.42
CA LEU A 255 1.04 4.58 -3.73
C LEU A 255 -0.08 5.05 -4.66
N ILE A 256 0.19 6.04 -5.55
CA ILE A 256 -0.78 6.49 -6.54
C ILE A 256 -1.14 5.34 -7.49
N GLN A 257 -0.15 4.59 -7.96
CA GLN A 257 -0.36 3.43 -8.82
C GLN A 257 -1.21 2.37 -8.12
N GLU A 258 -0.90 1.99 -6.89
CA GLU A 258 -1.67 1.05 -6.06
C GLU A 258 -3.13 1.50 -5.85
N LEU A 259 -3.38 2.82 -5.76
CA LEU A 259 -4.72 3.40 -5.61
C LEU A 259 -5.49 3.55 -6.92
N THR A 260 -4.78 3.70 -8.06
CA THR A 260 -5.40 3.91 -9.38
C THR A 260 -5.51 2.64 -10.19
N GLU A 261 -4.71 1.63 -9.89
CA GLU A 261 -4.90 0.31 -10.47
C GLU A 261 -6.27 -0.24 -9.99
N PRO A 262 -7.20 -0.49 -10.90
CA PRO A 262 -8.48 -1.09 -10.52
C PRO A 262 -8.17 -2.46 -9.90
N LYS A 263 -8.28 -2.58 -8.60
CA LYS A 263 -8.30 -3.87 -7.93
C LYS A 263 -9.57 -4.57 -8.37
N MET A 264 -9.44 -5.42 -9.38
CA MET A 264 -10.55 -6.25 -9.81
C MET A 264 -10.91 -7.18 -8.66
N ASN A 265 -12.12 -7.05 -8.14
CA ASN A 265 -12.62 -7.95 -7.11
C ASN A 265 -12.62 -9.37 -7.69
N TRP A 266 -11.91 -10.28 -7.06
CA TRP A 266 -11.77 -11.66 -7.53
C TRP A 266 -13.13 -12.35 -7.72
N ARG A 267 -14.14 -12.03 -6.91
CA ARG A 267 -15.51 -12.54 -7.03
C ARG A 267 -16.19 -12.04 -8.31
N GLU A 268 -16.01 -10.77 -8.63
CA GLU A 268 -16.56 -10.16 -9.84
C GLU A 268 -15.86 -10.70 -11.10
N LEU A 269 -14.53 -10.84 -11.06
CA LEU A 269 -13.77 -11.48 -12.13
C LEU A 269 -14.25 -12.91 -12.36
N LEU A 270 -14.34 -13.71 -11.30
CA LEU A 270 -14.77 -15.10 -11.38
C LEU A 270 -16.17 -15.21 -11.98
N ARG A 271 -17.13 -14.44 -11.47
CA ARG A 271 -18.52 -14.41 -12.00
C ARG A 271 -18.53 -14.00 -13.46
N MET A 272 -17.88 -12.92 -13.84
CA MET A 272 -17.80 -12.43 -15.21
C MET A 272 -17.22 -13.48 -16.16
N GLN A 273 -16.18 -14.17 -15.72
CA GLN A 273 -15.49 -15.20 -16.50
C GLN A 273 -16.36 -16.46 -16.66
N LEU A 274 -17.04 -16.90 -15.62
CA LEU A 274 -17.95 -18.03 -15.69
C LEU A 274 -19.20 -17.70 -16.55
N GLU A 275 -19.77 -16.52 -16.41
CA GLU A 275 -20.89 -16.06 -17.26
C GLU A 275 -20.49 -15.92 -18.73
N SER A 276 -19.25 -15.53 -19.03
CA SER A 276 -18.77 -15.40 -20.41
C SER A 276 -18.68 -16.74 -21.12
N THR A 277 -18.47 -17.82 -20.41
CA THR A 277 -18.39 -19.19 -20.91
C THR A 277 -19.69 -19.63 -21.60
N ILE A 278 -20.84 -19.11 -21.15
CA ILE A 278 -22.18 -19.42 -21.73
C ILE A 278 -22.36 -18.84 -23.13
N LYS A 279 -21.69 -17.75 -23.46
CA LYS A 279 -21.89 -16.96 -24.69
C LYS A 279 -20.88 -17.26 -25.80
N SER A 280 -20.02 -18.26 -25.63
CA SER A 280 -18.80 -18.41 -26.44
C SER A 280 -18.98 -19.15 -27.78
N ASP A 281 -20.08 -19.86 -28.01
CA ASP A 281 -20.27 -20.63 -29.23
C ASP A 281 -21.16 -19.93 -30.27
N TYR A 282 -20.69 -19.94 -31.51
CA TYR A 282 -21.45 -19.50 -32.66
C TYR A 282 -22.03 -20.69 -33.42
N THR A 283 -23.31 -20.59 -33.84
CA THR A 283 -23.96 -21.62 -34.66
C THR A 283 -24.52 -21.04 -35.96
N TRP A 284 -24.32 -21.75 -37.03
CA TRP A 284 -24.95 -21.46 -38.32
C TRP A 284 -26.39 -21.93 -38.37
N MET A 285 -26.86 -22.72 -37.41
CA MET A 285 -28.24 -23.21 -37.34
C MET A 285 -29.25 -22.10 -37.04
N ARG A 286 -28.80 -21.00 -36.40
CA ARG A 286 -29.60 -19.79 -36.17
C ARG A 286 -28.81 -18.57 -36.62
N ALA A 287 -29.18 -17.99 -37.76
CA ALA A 287 -28.53 -16.78 -38.25
C ALA A 287 -28.81 -15.58 -37.32
N SER A 288 -27.78 -14.76 -37.13
CA SER A 288 -27.89 -13.51 -36.36
C SER A 288 -28.78 -12.51 -37.14
N ARG A 289 -29.76 -11.93 -36.45
CA ARG A 289 -30.63 -10.88 -37.05
C ARG A 289 -29.85 -9.58 -37.32
N ARG A 290 -28.68 -9.39 -36.76
CA ARG A 290 -27.86 -8.19 -36.93
C ARG A 290 -27.29 -8.04 -38.36
N GLY A 291 -27.13 -9.13 -39.10
CA GLY A 291 -26.63 -9.11 -40.46
C GLY A 291 -27.70 -8.83 -41.53
N TRP A 292 -28.98 -8.91 -41.20
CA TRP A 292 -30.09 -8.87 -42.22
C TRP A 292 -30.17 -7.56 -42.96
N HIS A 293 -29.84 -6.44 -42.34
CA HIS A 293 -29.87 -5.12 -43.00
C HIS A 293 -28.66 -4.89 -43.93
N MET A 294 -27.66 -5.78 -43.90
CA MET A 294 -26.48 -5.76 -44.76
C MET A 294 -26.45 -6.93 -45.75
N ASP A 295 -27.57 -7.66 -45.90
CA ASP A 295 -27.68 -8.91 -46.68
C ASP A 295 -26.55 -9.93 -46.34
N ALA A 296 -26.05 -9.89 -45.13
CA ALA A 296 -24.98 -10.78 -44.65
C ALA A 296 -25.59 -11.85 -43.74
N VAL A 297 -25.36 -13.11 -44.05
CA VAL A 297 -25.69 -14.23 -43.17
C VAL A 297 -24.53 -14.37 -42.16
N MET A 298 -24.78 -13.97 -40.91
CA MET A 298 -23.82 -14.11 -39.82
C MET A 298 -24.26 -15.25 -38.88
N PRO A 299 -23.32 -16.01 -38.30
CA PRO A 299 -23.68 -17.04 -37.34
C PRO A 299 -24.36 -16.40 -36.13
N GLY A 300 -25.35 -17.06 -35.60
CA GLY A 300 -26.00 -16.68 -34.34
C GLY A 300 -25.25 -17.25 -33.15
N MET A 301 -25.48 -16.66 -31.98
CA MET A 301 -24.93 -17.17 -30.72
C MET A 301 -25.67 -18.44 -30.31
N LYS A 302 -24.93 -19.52 -30.04
CA LYS A 302 -25.43 -20.71 -29.35
C LYS A 302 -25.28 -20.47 -27.86
N LEU A 303 -26.37 -20.48 -27.15
CA LEU A 303 -26.33 -20.54 -25.69
C LEU A 303 -26.08 -22.01 -25.31
N ASP A 304 -24.91 -22.32 -24.82
CA ASP A 304 -24.68 -23.60 -24.19
C ASP A 304 -25.13 -23.47 -22.73
N PRO A 305 -26.20 -24.14 -22.30
CA PRO A 305 -26.71 -23.99 -20.95
C PRO A 305 -25.85 -24.64 -19.90
N MET A 306 -24.88 -25.49 -20.31
CA MET A 306 -23.98 -26.19 -19.37
C MET A 306 -22.62 -25.48 -19.24
N ILE A 307 -22.29 -25.17 -18.01
CA ILE A 307 -20.96 -24.68 -17.65
C ILE A 307 -20.08 -25.88 -17.32
N ASP A 308 -18.93 -25.99 -18.01
CA ASP A 308 -17.93 -27.02 -17.76
C ASP A 308 -16.62 -26.32 -17.39
N ILE A 309 -16.25 -26.48 -16.10
CA ILE A 309 -15.05 -25.84 -15.53
C ILE A 309 -14.21 -26.81 -14.73
N ALA A 310 -12.91 -26.54 -14.68
CA ALA A 310 -12.02 -27.20 -13.72
C ALA A 310 -11.55 -26.17 -12.67
N ILE A 311 -11.41 -26.61 -11.44
CA ILE A 311 -10.91 -25.86 -10.30
C ILE A 311 -9.72 -26.59 -9.75
N ALA A 312 -8.57 -25.95 -9.75
CA ALA A 312 -7.35 -26.44 -9.14
C ALA A 312 -7.03 -25.63 -7.89
N ILE A 313 -6.92 -26.29 -6.76
CA ILE A 313 -6.65 -25.67 -5.46
C ILE A 313 -5.24 -26.06 -5.02
N ASP A 314 -4.39 -25.08 -4.85
CA ASP A 314 -3.04 -25.26 -4.33
C ASP A 314 -3.09 -25.68 -2.87
N ALA A 315 -2.60 -26.87 -2.58
CA ALA A 315 -2.59 -27.44 -1.23
C ALA A 315 -1.31 -27.10 -0.45
N SER A 316 -0.48 -26.19 -0.95
CA SER A 316 0.68 -25.68 -0.20
C SER A 316 0.24 -25.08 1.14
N GLY A 317 1.09 -25.22 2.19
CA GLY A 317 0.71 -24.90 3.57
C GLY A 317 0.30 -23.45 3.87
N SER A 318 0.14 -22.63 2.84
CA SER A 318 -0.27 -21.21 2.90
C SER A 318 -1.80 -21.01 2.90
N ILE A 319 -2.60 -22.04 2.54
CA ILE A 319 -4.07 -21.94 2.49
C ILE A 319 -4.70 -22.32 3.83
N GLY A 320 -5.39 -21.35 4.46
CA GLY A 320 -6.19 -21.60 5.67
C GLY A 320 -7.58 -22.17 5.33
N GLU A 321 -8.13 -22.99 6.24
CA GLU A 321 -9.48 -23.59 6.08
C GLU A 321 -10.60 -22.54 5.87
N SER A 322 -10.49 -21.36 6.51
CA SER A 322 -11.47 -20.27 6.35
C SER A 322 -11.45 -19.69 4.94
N MET A 323 -10.27 -19.50 4.38
CA MET A 323 -10.06 -18.98 3.03
C MET A 323 -10.60 -19.95 1.97
N LEU A 324 -10.33 -21.24 2.15
CA LEU A 324 -10.86 -22.28 1.29
C LEU A 324 -12.39 -22.33 1.30
N LYS A 325 -13.00 -22.30 2.49
CA LYS A 325 -14.47 -22.29 2.64
C LYS A 325 -15.10 -21.06 1.98
N ASP A 326 -14.49 -19.87 2.14
CA ASP A 326 -14.96 -18.64 1.49
C ASP A 326 -14.89 -18.76 -0.04
N PHE A 327 -13.78 -19.29 -0.59
CA PHE A 327 -13.61 -19.51 -2.02
C PHE A 327 -14.62 -20.53 -2.58
N LEU A 328 -14.77 -21.68 -1.94
CA LEU A 328 -15.70 -22.71 -2.39
C LEU A 328 -17.16 -22.27 -2.25
N SER A 329 -17.51 -21.51 -1.21
CA SER A 329 -18.85 -20.95 -1.02
C SER A 329 -19.21 -19.95 -2.12
N GLU A 330 -18.25 -19.13 -2.56
CA GLU A 330 -18.48 -18.18 -3.67
C GLU A 330 -18.71 -18.92 -5.00
N ILE A 331 -17.93 -19.97 -5.25
CA ILE A 331 -18.12 -20.83 -6.42
C ILE A 331 -19.51 -21.47 -6.38
N GLN A 332 -19.90 -22.06 -5.24
CA GLN A 332 -21.23 -22.64 -5.07
C GLN A 332 -22.33 -21.62 -5.35
N GLY A 333 -22.23 -20.41 -4.78
CA GLY A 333 -23.19 -19.34 -5.00
C GLY A 333 -23.30 -18.88 -6.46
N ILE A 334 -22.19 -18.89 -7.20
CA ILE A 334 -22.18 -18.60 -8.62
C ILE A 334 -22.85 -19.74 -9.39
N MET A 335 -22.50 -21.00 -9.09
CA MET A 335 -23.00 -22.17 -9.79
C MET A 335 -24.50 -22.38 -9.60
N ASP A 336 -25.03 -22.08 -8.40
CA ASP A 336 -26.47 -22.14 -8.10
C ASP A 336 -27.31 -21.18 -8.97
N SER A 337 -26.68 -20.20 -9.59
CA SER A 337 -27.35 -19.31 -10.55
C SER A 337 -27.51 -19.90 -11.96
N PHE A 338 -26.93 -21.08 -12.24
CA PHE A 338 -26.97 -21.74 -13.55
C PHE A 338 -27.82 -23.01 -13.54
N PRO A 339 -28.60 -23.26 -14.60
CA PRO A 339 -29.50 -24.40 -14.66
C PRO A 339 -28.79 -25.75 -14.83
N ALA A 340 -27.58 -25.76 -15.39
CA ALA A 340 -26.76 -26.95 -15.56
C ALA A 340 -25.28 -26.62 -15.51
N TYR A 341 -24.51 -27.37 -14.72
CA TYR A 341 -23.07 -27.21 -14.61
C TYR A 341 -22.38 -28.54 -14.39
N ARG A 342 -21.09 -28.57 -14.71
CA ARG A 342 -20.13 -29.60 -14.36
C ARG A 342 -18.85 -28.94 -13.86
N ILE A 343 -18.40 -29.34 -12.68
CA ILE A 343 -17.19 -28.81 -12.05
C ILE A 343 -16.27 -29.97 -11.71
N HIS A 344 -15.04 -29.91 -12.22
CA HIS A 344 -13.96 -30.80 -11.80
C HIS A 344 -13.12 -30.07 -10.77
N VAL A 345 -13.04 -30.61 -9.55
CA VAL A 345 -12.22 -30.05 -8.47
C VAL A 345 -11.05 -30.96 -8.19
N ILE A 346 -9.87 -30.40 -8.16
CA ILE A 346 -8.62 -31.09 -7.82
C ILE A 346 -7.82 -30.25 -6.85
N THR A 347 -7.17 -30.89 -5.90
CA THR A 347 -6.09 -30.26 -5.13
C THR A 347 -4.76 -30.70 -5.68
N PHE A 348 -3.76 -29.84 -5.58
CA PHE A 348 -2.42 -30.15 -6.05
C PHE A 348 -1.34 -29.48 -5.18
N ASP A 349 -0.18 -30.10 -5.19
CA ASP A 349 1.08 -29.51 -4.74
C ASP A 349 2.17 -29.80 -5.79
N THR A 350 2.93 -30.85 -5.65
CA THR A 350 3.81 -31.43 -6.71
C THR A 350 3.12 -32.56 -7.48
N GLU A 351 1.99 -33.04 -6.96
CA GLU A 351 1.12 -34.07 -7.54
C GLU A 351 -0.34 -33.64 -7.37
N THR A 352 -1.27 -34.31 -8.00
CA THR A 352 -2.70 -34.04 -7.88
C THR A 352 -3.38 -35.00 -6.92
N TYR A 353 -4.29 -34.45 -6.08
CA TYR A 353 -5.00 -35.19 -5.03
C TYR A 353 -6.51 -34.97 -5.10
N ASN A 354 -7.26 -35.92 -4.54
CA ASN A 354 -8.70 -35.83 -4.30
C ASN A 354 -9.53 -35.32 -5.47
N PRO A 355 -9.37 -35.88 -6.71
CA PRO A 355 -10.19 -35.42 -7.80
C PRO A 355 -11.67 -35.71 -7.54
N ALA A 356 -12.51 -34.69 -7.66
CA ALA A 356 -13.95 -34.80 -7.48
C ALA A 356 -14.68 -34.10 -8.63
N GLN A 357 -15.87 -34.61 -8.98
CA GLN A 357 -16.75 -34.01 -9.98
C GLN A 357 -18.09 -33.67 -9.35
N TYR A 358 -18.51 -32.45 -9.52
CA TYR A 358 -19.82 -31.96 -9.10
C TYR A 358 -20.62 -31.54 -10.32
N ASP A 359 -21.90 -31.87 -10.35
CA ASP A 359 -22.82 -31.46 -11.39
C ASP A 359 -24.20 -31.10 -10.82
N SER A 360 -25.03 -30.46 -11.65
CA SER A 360 -26.35 -29.99 -11.23
C SER A 360 -27.31 -31.10 -10.78
N ASP A 361 -27.00 -32.35 -11.06
CA ASP A 361 -27.82 -33.51 -10.71
C ASP A 361 -27.33 -34.16 -9.40
N ASN A 362 -26.16 -33.74 -8.89
CA ASN A 362 -25.58 -34.27 -7.66
C ASN A 362 -26.04 -33.44 -6.44
N LEU A 363 -26.38 -34.13 -5.34
CA LEU A 363 -26.76 -33.48 -4.09
C LEU A 363 -25.57 -33.06 -3.22
N ASP A 364 -24.36 -33.42 -3.64
CA ASP A 364 -23.14 -33.12 -2.91
C ASP A 364 -22.79 -31.64 -3.08
N THR A 365 -22.46 -31.00 -1.98
CA THR A 365 -22.04 -29.59 -1.99
C THR A 365 -20.53 -29.47 -2.12
N ILE A 366 -20.07 -28.61 -3.02
CA ILE A 366 -18.64 -28.34 -3.21
C ILE A 366 -17.97 -27.81 -1.91
N CYS A 367 -18.76 -27.21 -1.03
CA CYS A 367 -18.28 -26.70 0.25
C CYS A 367 -17.76 -27.77 1.22
N ASP A 368 -18.12 -29.03 1.01
CA ASP A 368 -17.67 -30.17 1.83
C ASP A 368 -16.40 -30.81 1.26
N TYR A 369 -15.79 -30.23 0.23
CA TYR A 369 -14.57 -30.73 -0.37
C TYR A 369 -13.37 -30.61 0.57
N GLU A 370 -12.66 -31.73 0.77
CA GLU A 370 -11.49 -31.80 1.62
C GLU A 370 -10.21 -31.61 0.81
N VAL A 371 -9.39 -30.63 1.21
CA VAL A 371 -8.06 -30.38 0.62
C VAL A 371 -7.03 -31.30 1.25
N SER A 372 -6.27 -31.98 0.41
CA SER A 372 -5.14 -32.82 0.80
C SER A 372 -3.88 -32.36 0.06
N GLY A 373 -2.75 -32.35 0.74
CA GLY A 373 -1.44 -31.93 0.21
C GLY A 373 -0.60 -31.30 1.32
N GLY A 374 0.45 -30.58 0.99
CA GLY A 374 1.34 -29.91 1.95
C GLY A 374 2.79 -29.81 1.46
N GLY A 375 3.01 -30.06 0.19
CA GLY A 375 4.31 -29.95 -0.48
C GLY A 375 4.59 -28.56 -1.06
N GLY A 376 5.38 -28.53 -2.12
CA GLY A 376 5.62 -27.33 -2.92
C GLY A 376 4.57 -27.18 -4.02
N THR A 377 4.70 -26.18 -4.90
CA THR A 377 3.70 -25.86 -5.94
C THR A 377 4.26 -26.16 -7.32
N ASP A 378 3.66 -27.11 -8.05
CA ASP A 378 3.96 -27.38 -9.48
C ASP A 378 2.65 -27.36 -10.28
N PHE A 379 2.45 -26.32 -11.08
CA PHE A 379 1.24 -26.22 -11.92
C PHE A 379 1.21 -27.24 -13.06
N THR A 380 2.35 -27.78 -13.47
CA THR A 380 2.43 -28.74 -14.59
C THR A 380 1.60 -29.99 -14.30
N CYS A 381 1.58 -30.44 -13.04
CA CYS A 381 0.82 -31.64 -12.65
C CYS A 381 -0.70 -31.50 -12.87
N VAL A 382 -1.23 -30.26 -12.74
CA VAL A 382 -2.64 -29.96 -12.98
C VAL A 382 -2.99 -30.20 -14.47
N PHE A 383 -2.17 -29.62 -15.37
CA PHE A 383 -2.40 -29.76 -16.81
C PHE A 383 -2.19 -31.20 -17.31
N ASP A 384 -1.18 -31.89 -16.75
CA ASP A 384 -0.94 -33.30 -17.07
C ASP A 384 -2.09 -34.18 -16.62
N TYR A 385 -2.61 -33.96 -15.40
CA TYR A 385 -3.81 -34.65 -14.90
C TYR A 385 -5.02 -34.44 -15.80
N LEU A 386 -5.30 -33.20 -16.18
CA LEU A 386 -6.43 -32.87 -17.06
C LEU A 386 -6.29 -33.54 -18.43
N LYS A 387 -5.05 -33.58 -19.00
CA LYS A 387 -4.77 -34.26 -20.28
C LYS A 387 -4.91 -35.77 -20.18
N GLU A 388 -4.39 -36.38 -19.12
CA GLU A 388 -4.42 -37.84 -18.93
C GLU A 388 -5.86 -38.35 -18.73
N ASN A 389 -6.73 -37.54 -18.12
CA ASN A 389 -8.13 -37.90 -17.89
C ASN A 389 -9.07 -37.37 -18.99
N GLU A 390 -8.55 -36.84 -20.10
CA GLU A 390 -9.35 -36.29 -21.22
C GLU A 390 -10.37 -35.24 -20.77
N ILE A 391 -10.03 -34.44 -19.73
CA ILE A 391 -10.88 -33.36 -19.20
C ILE A 391 -10.52 -32.08 -19.95
N GLU A 392 -11.36 -31.64 -20.89
CA GLU A 392 -11.22 -30.39 -21.64
C GLU A 392 -12.16 -29.32 -21.11
N PRO A 393 -11.87 -28.66 -20.00
CA PRO A 393 -12.74 -27.68 -19.41
C PRO A 393 -12.74 -26.41 -20.28
N LYS A 394 -13.89 -25.76 -20.40
CA LYS A 394 -13.97 -24.46 -21.07
C LYS A 394 -13.21 -23.39 -20.30
N ARG A 395 -13.05 -23.56 -18.99
CA ARG A 395 -12.31 -22.67 -18.14
C ARG A 395 -11.64 -23.41 -16.99
N LEU A 396 -10.40 -23.02 -16.71
CA LEU A 396 -9.64 -23.48 -15.55
C LEU A 396 -9.50 -22.33 -14.54
N VAL A 397 -9.92 -22.57 -13.29
CA VAL A 397 -9.72 -21.63 -12.20
C VAL A 397 -8.64 -22.20 -11.28
N VAL A 398 -7.57 -21.47 -11.07
CA VAL A 398 -6.47 -21.89 -10.19
C VAL A 398 -6.40 -20.96 -8.99
N PHE A 399 -6.53 -21.54 -7.79
CA PHE A 399 -6.39 -20.84 -6.52
C PHE A 399 -5.04 -21.18 -5.91
N THR A 400 -4.14 -20.20 -5.78
CA THR A 400 -2.72 -20.40 -5.42
C THR A 400 -2.11 -19.15 -4.78
N ASP A 401 -0.97 -19.31 -4.10
CA ASP A 401 -0.13 -18.20 -3.64
C ASP A 401 0.80 -17.64 -4.73
N GLY A 402 0.88 -18.33 -5.89
CA GLY A 402 1.60 -17.86 -7.07
C GLY A 402 3.11 -18.09 -7.07
N TYR A 403 3.62 -19.05 -6.28
CA TYR A 403 5.05 -19.40 -6.21
C TYR A 403 5.35 -20.79 -6.79
N PRO A 404 5.32 -20.98 -8.12
CA PRO A 404 5.60 -22.28 -8.73
C PRO A 404 7.08 -22.63 -8.70
N PHE A 405 7.38 -23.94 -8.63
CA PHE A 405 8.71 -24.50 -8.86
C PHE A 405 9.08 -24.56 -10.34
N GLY A 406 8.84 -23.55 -11.13
CA GLY A 406 9.24 -23.54 -12.53
C GLY A 406 8.20 -22.99 -13.48
N SER A 407 7.44 -23.87 -14.16
CA SER A 407 6.48 -23.45 -15.19
C SER A 407 5.12 -23.07 -14.61
N TRP A 408 4.45 -22.11 -15.26
CA TRP A 408 3.04 -21.78 -15.03
C TRP A 408 2.07 -22.71 -15.78
N GLY A 409 2.57 -23.82 -16.33
CA GLY A 409 1.76 -24.79 -17.05
C GLY A 409 1.60 -24.46 -18.54
N ASP A 410 0.52 -24.95 -19.16
CA ASP A 410 0.25 -24.84 -20.61
C ASP A 410 -0.80 -23.78 -20.90
N GLU A 411 -0.37 -22.61 -21.40
CA GLU A 411 -1.23 -21.45 -21.68
C GLU A 411 -2.32 -21.72 -22.75
N ASN A 412 -2.12 -22.72 -23.59
CA ASN A 412 -3.01 -23.03 -24.72
C ASN A 412 -4.01 -24.15 -24.42
N TYR A 413 -3.95 -24.74 -23.22
CA TYR A 413 -4.81 -25.89 -22.88
C TYR A 413 -6.24 -25.47 -22.53
N ALA A 414 -6.41 -24.46 -21.70
CA ALA A 414 -7.71 -23.93 -21.32
C ALA A 414 -7.60 -22.42 -21.00
N ASP A 415 -8.71 -21.70 -21.15
CA ASP A 415 -8.79 -20.34 -20.68
C ASP A 415 -8.65 -20.31 -19.14
N THR A 416 -7.54 -19.80 -18.63
CA THR A 416 -7.20 -19.88 -17.20
C THR A 416 -7.43 -18.57 -16.47
N VAL A 417 -8.02 -18.69 -15.28
CA VAL A 417 -8.21 -17.60 -14.32
C VAL A 417 -7.43 -17.93 -13.05
N TRP A 418 -6.50 -17.05 -12.70
CA TRP A 418 -5.67 -17.18 -11.51
C TRP A 418 -6.25 -16.35 -10.37
N ILE A 419 -6.55 -16.97 -9.24
CA ILE A 419 -6.95 -16.29 -8.01
C ILE A 419 -5.77 -16.40 -7.04
N LEU A 420 -5.06 -15.29 -6.84
CA LEU A 420 -3.83 -15.23 -6.06
C LEU A 420 -4.13 -14.80 -4.62
N HIS A 421 -3.74 -15.60 -3.64
CA HIS A 421 -3.85 -15.27 -2.22
C HIS A 421 -2.49 -14.99 -1.60
N GLY A 422 -2.45 -14.25 -0.48
CA GLY A 422 -1.23 -13.98 0.28
C GLY A 422 -0.21 -13.08 -0.42
N THR A 423 -0.47 -12.65 -1.64
CA THR A 423 0.42 -11.76 -2.44
C THR A 423 -0.39 -10.72 -3.20
N THR A 424 0.24 -9.56 -3.44
CA THR A 424 -0.29 -8.51 -4.33
C THR A 424 0.75 -8.08 -5.37
N THR A 425 1.89 -8.77 -5.42
CA THR A 425 3.03 -8.39 -6.27
C THR A 425 3.33 -9.38 -7.39
N ILE A 426 2.85 -10.61 -7.27
CA ILE A 426 3.05 -11.65 -8.30
C ILE A 426 2.01 -11.44 -9.39
N VAL A 427 2.49 -11.42 -10.63
CA VAL A 427 1.67 -11.34 -11.84
C VAL A 427 1.90 -12.61 -12.66
N PRO A 428 0.85 -13.41 -12.91
CA PRO A 428 0.96 -14.55 -13.81
C PRO A 428 1.41 -14.11 -15.21
N PRO A 429 2.27 -14.89 -15.89
CA PRO A 429 2.76 -14.51 -17.21
C PRO A 429 1.69 -14.58 -18.31
N TRP A 430 0.58 -15.27 -18.04
CA TRP A 430 -0.55 -15.44 -18.95
C TRP A 430 -1.85 -15.73 -18.17
N GLY A 431 -2.98 -15.71 -18.86
CA GLY A 431 -4.30 -15.84 -18.25
C GLY A 431 -4.81 -14.56 -17.62
N GLN A 432 -6.02 -14.61 -17.08
CA GLN A 432 -6.59 -13.51 -16.30
C GLN A 432 -6.34 -13.77 -14.81
N TYR A 433 -6.17 -12.71 -14.02
CA TYR A 433 -5.91 -12.90 -12.61
C TYR A 433 -6.59 -11.85 -11.74
N ALA A 434 -6.84 -12.21 -10.50
CA ALA A 434 -7.22 -11.29 -9.43
C ALA A 434 -6.58 -11.72 -8.11
N TYR A 435 -6.42 -10.77 -7.20
CA TYR A 435 -5.95 -11.05 -5.85
C TYR A 435 -7.14 -11.34 -4.94
N TYR A 436 -6.99 -12.41 -4.15
CA TYR A 436 -7.96 -12.75 -3.12
C TYR A 436 -7.87 -11.75 -1.96
N GLU A 437 -8.98 -11.13 -1.61
CA GLU A 437 -9.10 -10.28 -0.42
C GLU A 437 -10.09 -10.97 0.54
N GLU A 438 -9.66 -11.19 1.78
CA GLU A 438 -10.57 -11.72 2.81
C GLU A 438 -11.75 -10.77 3.05
N SER A 439 -12.96 -11.34 3.16
CA SER A 439 -14.13 -10.58 3.58
C SER A 439 -13.96 -10.15 5.03
N LYS A 440 -13.88 -8.84 5.29
CA LYS A 440 -13.87 -8.29 6.65
C LYS A 440 -15.25 -8.35 7.29
#